data_c038405699f7298d524928414599fb82
#
_entry.id   c038405699f7298d524928414599fb82
#
_cell.length_a   1.000
_cell.length_b   1.000
_cell.length_c   1.000
_cell.angle_alpha   90.00
_cell.angle_beta   90.00
_cell.angle_gamma   90.00
#
_symmetry.space_group_name_H-M   'P 1'
#
loop_
_entity.id
_entity.type
_entity.pdbx_description
1 polymer ?
#
loop_
_entity_poly.entity_id
_entity_poly.type
_entity_poly.pdbx_seq_one_letter_code
_entity_poly.pdbx_strand_id
1 'polypeptide(L)'
;MSAAMKTNAALDNDTLKGAIRIEDVVKIYDPDGAAVVAVDHCNLEVPAGEICMIVGPSGCGKTTLLNAIAGFHSITSGSIYLDDELLCGPSKPKADPGADRVVVFQNGALFPWKTNIDNVAFGPLMQGKLSKKDIYDKAYSMMADAGLSGSEHSFPGEISSGLRRRVEIVRALMNDPKVLLFDEPYRALDSLTKSVMHEALLEIYYKNKVTIFFITHDLEEAIFLGHRLIIMTSRPCKPKKIVEVDIPHPRDYSVLTSPHFHKIMAETKALVTEEALKAFEAGEKEG
;
A
#
# COMPACT_ATOMS: atom_id res chain seq x y z
N MET A 1 -22.08 -16.51 16.95
CA MET A 1 -21.98 -16.32 18.42
C MET A 1 -20.63 -15.72 18.67
N SER A 2 -20.62 -14.41 18.83
CA SER A 2 -19.36 -13.69 19.09
C SER A 2 -19.63 -12.61 20.14
N ALA A 3 -19.01 -12.77 21.29
CA ALA A 3 -19.00 -11.79 22.37
C ALA A 3 -17.54 -11.65 22.84
N ALA A 4 -16.69 -11.03 22.02
CA ALA A 4 -15.35 -10.62 22.44
C ALA A 4 -14.71 -9.66 21.43
N MET A 5 -15.33 -8.49 21.20
CA MET A 5 -14.63 -7.37 20.56
C MET A 5 -15.17 -6.05 21.09
N LYS A 6 -14.94 -5.81 22.37
CA LYS A 6 -15.10 -4.48 22.99
C LYS A 6 -13.83 -4.19 23.78
N THR A 7 -12.82 -3.67 23.11
CA THR A 7 -11.80 -2.81 23.72
C THR A 7 -11.27 -1.89 22.62
N ASN A 8 -12.00 -0.81 22.36
CA ASN A 8 -11.43 0.37 21.71
C ASN A 8 -10.53 1.04 22.77
N ALA A 9 -9.28 0.61 22.87
CA ALA A 9 -8.23 1.47 23.37
C ALA A 9 -7.89 2.40 22.19
N ALA A 10 -8.31 3.65 22.28
CA ALA A 10 -7.75 4.73 21.50
C ALA A 10 -6.23 4.70 21.80
N LEU A 11 -5.43 4.15 20.89
CA LEU A 11 -3.99 4.30 20.95
C LEU A 11 -3.72 5.79 20.79
N ASP A 12 -2.97 6.38 21.72
CA ASP A 12 -2.48 7.75 21.60
C ASP A 12 -1.84 7.92 20.23
N ASN A 13 -2.33 8.86 19.43
CA ASN A 13 -1.79 9.16 18.10
C ASN A 13 -0.30 9.51 18.14
N ASP A 14 0.22 9.94 19.28
CA ASP A 14 1.63 10.28 19.49
C ASP A 14 2.60 9.08 19.47
N THR A 15 2.08 7.84 19.47
CA THR A 15 2.92 6.62 19.46
C THR A 15 3.02 5.97 18.08
N LEU A 16 2.16 6.35 17.13
CA LEU A 16 2.15 5.79 15.79
C LEU A 16 3.32 6.32 14.96
N LYS A 17 3.93 5.44 14.17
CA LYS A 17 5.05 5.76 13.28
C LYS A 17 4.70 5.46 11.84
N GLY A 18 5.45 6.05 10.93
CA GLY A 18 5.31 5.81 9.50
C GLY A 18 4.55 6.92 8.77
N ALA A 19 4.50 8.14 9.32
CA ALA A 19 4.00 9.28 8.57
C ALA A 19 4.89 9.55 7.35
N ILE A 20 4.28 9.72 6.17
CA ILE A 20 5.01 10.09 4.95
C ILE A 20 4.66 11.53 4.62
N ARG A 21 5.67 12.36 4.41
CA ARG A 21 5.52 13.75 3.96
C ARG A 21 6.32 13.96 2.68
N ILE A 22 5.62 14.42 1.65
CA ILE A 22 6.14 14.67 0.31
C ILE A 22 6.02 16.15 0.07
N GLU A 23 7.15 16.82 -0.19
CA GLU A 23 7.25 18.26 -0.37
C GLU A 23 7.82 18.59 -1.73
N ASP A 24 7.01 19.20 -2.56
CA ASP A 24 7.36 19.75 -3.87
C ASP A 24 8.12 18.77 -4.77
N VAL A 25 7.75 17.48 -4.72
CA VAL A 25 8.45 16.41 -5.42
C VAL A 25 8.18 16.48 -6.92
N VAL A 26 9.28 16.51 -7.69
CA VAL A 26 9.28 16.40 -9.15
C VAL A 26 10.07 15.16 -9.55
N LYS A 27 9.55 14.42 -10.53
CA LYS A 27 10.27 13.33 -11.20
C LYS A 27 10.16 13.46 -12.70
N ILE A 28 11.30 13.67 -13.34
CA ILE A 28 11.46 13.70 -14.79
C ILE A 28 12.30 12.49 -15.20
N TYR A 29 11.81 11.72 -16.16
CA TYR A 29 12.57 10.66 -16.80
C TYR A 29 13.21 11.21 -18.07
N ASP A 30 14.44 10.78 -18.34
CA ASP A 30 15.22 11.21 -19.50
C ASP A 30 15.25 12.75 -19.68
N PRO A 31 15.77 13.49 -18.67
CA PRO A 31 15.70 14.97 -18.68
C PRO A 31 16.50 15.58 -19.82
N ASP A 32 17.51 14.91 -20.34
CA ASP A 32 18.35 15.34 -21.46
C ASP A 32 17.81 14.90 -22.83
N GLY A 33 16.76 14.07 -22.85
CA GLY A 33 16.10 13.55 -24.05
C GLY A 33 14.62 13.92 -24.13
N ALA A 34 13.73 12.94 -24.01
CA ALA A 34 12.27 13.14 -24.12
C ALA A 34 11.65 13.95 -22.99
N ALA A 35 12.36 14.11 -21.87
CA ALA A 35 11.98 14.91 -20.70
C ALA A 35 10.55 14.62 -20.18
N VAL A 36 10.23 13.35 -19.95
CA VAL A 36 8.88 12.93 -19.53
C VAL A 36 8.67 13.27 -18.05
N VAL A 37 7.84 14.27 -17.77
CA VAL A 37 7.44 14.64 -16.42
C VAL A 37 6.42 13.62 -15.91
N ALA A 38 6.83 12.77 -14.97
CA ALA A 38 5.98 11.75 -14.39
C ALA A 38 5.27 12.25 -13.12
N VAL A 39 5.97 13.02 -12.29
CA VAL A 39 5.45 13.65 -11.07
C VAL A 39 5.80 15.14 -11.13
N ASP A 40 4.83 16.02 -10.82
CA ASP A 40 4.97 17.46 -10.96
C ASP A 40 4.54 18.17 -9.67
N HIS A 41 5.52 18.75 -8.95
CA HIS A 41 5.30 19.53 -7.74
C HIS A 41 4.30 18.86 -6.77
N CYS A 42 4.51 17.55 -6.52
CA CYS A 42 3.64 16.76 -5.67
C CYS A 42 3.84 17.13 -4.20
N ASN A 43 2.74 17.54 -3.56
CA ASN A 43 2.68 17.79 -2.12
C ASN A 43 1.63 16.87 -1.52
N LEU A 44 2.02 16.02 -0.57
CA LEU A 44 1.16 15.01 -0.01
C LEU A 44 1.60 14.62 1.41
N GLU A 45 0.62 14.45 2.31
CA GLU A 45 0.82 13.90 3.64
C GLU A 45 0.02 12.61 3.82
N VAL A 46 0.69 11.58 4.33
CA VAL A 46 0.11 10.32 4.74
C VAL A 46 0.31 10.19 6.25
N PRO A 47 -0.73 10.36 7.06
CA PRO A 47 -0.62 10.25 8.50
C PRO A 47 -0.19 8.87 8.97
N ALA A 48 0.56 8.81 10.07
CA ALA A 48 0.97 7.56 10.68
C ALA A 48 -0.24 6.69 11.06
N GLY A 49 -0.15 5.39 10.80
CA GLY A 49 -1.19 4.43 11.13
C GLY A 49 -2.46 4.53 10.29
N GLU A 50 -2.49 5.30 9.22
CA GLU A 50 -3.63 5.33 8.29
C GLU A 50 -3.43 4.47 7.05
N ILE A 51 -4.55 4.02 6.47
CA ILE A 51 -4.59 3.46 5.12
C ILE A 51 -4.93 4.59 4.16
N CYS A 52 -3.94 5.05 3.38
CA CYS A 52 -4.11 6.05 2.34
C CYS A 52 -4.21 5.39 0.97
N MET A 53 -5.35 5.58 0.33
CA MET A 53 -5.64 5.02 -0.98
C MET A 53 -5.31 6.04 -2.07
N ILE A 54 -4.48 5.64 -3.03
CA ILE A 54 -4.01 6.48 -4.12
C ILE A 54 -4.71 6.02 -5.41
N VAL A 55 -5.57 6.84 -5.96
CA VAL A 55 -6.34 6.53 -7.17
C VAL A 55 -6.10 7.54 -8.27
N GLY A 56 -6.19 7.11 -9.53
CA GLY A 56 -6.01 7.96 -10.69
C GLY A 56 -5.80 7.13 -11.95
N PRO A 57 -5.77 7.76 -13.14
CA PRO A 57 -5.60 7.07 -14.40
C PRO A 57 -4.34 6.19 -14.45
N SER A 58 -4.39 5.12 -15.26
CA SER A 58 -3.20 4.30 -15.52
C SER A 58 -2.10 5.14 -16.17
N GLY A 59 -0.84 4.89 -15.81
CA GLY A 59 0.29 5.62 -16.39
C GLY A 59 0.50 7.05 -15.89
N CYS A 60 -0.35 7.59 -14.98
CA CYS A 60 -0.22 8.97 -14.55
C CYS A 60 1.02 9.25 -13.66
N GLY A 61 1.64 8.23 -13.03
CA GLY A 61 2.84 8.40 -12.21
C GLY A 61 2.75 7.88 -10.77
N LYS A 62 1.65 7.23 -10.36
CA LYS A 62 1.44 6.69 -8.99
C LYS A 62 2.56 5.72 -8.57
N THR A 63 2.85 4.73 -9.40
CA THR A 63 3.94 3.77 -9.18
C THR A 63 5.30 4.45 -9.15
N THR A 64 5.51 5.52 -9.92
CA THR A 64 6.74 6.33 -9.85
C THR A 64 6.91 6.96 -8.47
N LEU A 65 5.84 7.53 -7.91
CA LEU A 65 5.85 8.10 -6.57
C LEU A 65 6.10 7.04 -5.50
N LEU A 66 5.40 5.90 -5.57
CA LEU A 66 5.62 4.75 -4.69
C LEU A 66 7.08 4.28 -4.74
N ASN A 67 7.66 4.14 -5.93
CA ASN A 67 9.04 3.71 -6.11
C ASN A 67 10.06 4.73 -5.56
N ALA A 68 9.74 6.02 -5.59
CA ALA A 68 10.57 7.05 -4.95
C ALA A 68 10.53 6.91 -3.41
N ILE A 69 9.35 6.69 -2.82
CA ILE A 69 9.19 6.43 -1.38
C ILE A 69 9.94 5.14 -0.98
N ALA A 70 9.82 4.07 -1.78
CA ALA A 70 10.51 2.80 -1.54
C ALA A 70 12.03 2.88 -1.66
N GLY A 71 12.55 3.92 -2.31
CA GLY A 71 13.98 4.07 -2.58
C GLY A 71 14.47 3.33 -3.84
N PHE A 72 13.56 2.94 -4.72
CA PHE A 72 13.94 2.29 -5.98
C PHE A 72 14.31 3.30 -7.06
N HIS A 73 13.65 4.46 -7.07
CA HIS A 73 13.89 5.54 -8.03
C HIS A 73 14.36 6.82 -7.32
N SER A 74 15.20 7.60 -8.00
CA SER A 74 15.55 8.95 -7.58
C SER A 74 14.41 9.93 -7.88
N ILE A 75 14.32 11.00 -7.12
CA ILE A 75 13.56 12.21 -7.46
C ILE A 75 14.43 13.18 -8.25
N THR A 76 13.83 14.11 -8.98
CA THR A 76 14.52 15.19 -9.69
C THR A 76 14.71 16.41 -8.78
N SER A 77 13.66 16.76 -8.02
CA SER A 77 13.70 17.82 -7.01
C SER A 77 12.65 17.57 -5.93
N GLY A 78 12.62 18.40 -4.90
CA GLY A 78 11.73 18.26 -3.75
C GLY A 78 12.32 17.38 -2.66
N SER A 79 11.48 16.94 -1.71
CA SER A 79 11.92 16.11 -0.58
C SER A 79 10.84 15.12 -0.16
N ILE A 80 11.24 13.94 0.31
CA ILE A 80 10.35 12.92 0.92
C ILE A 80 10.89 12.61 2.31
N TYR A 81 10.00 12.61 3.29
CA TYR A 81 10.28 12.29 4.68
C TYR A 81 9.48 11.08 5.13
N LEU A 82 10.06 10.29 6.02
CA LEU A 82 9.38 9.24 6.79
C LEU A 82 9.48 9.62 8.27
N ASP A 83 8.36 9.88 8.90
CA ASP A 83 8.31 10.59 10.17
C ASP A 83 9.05 11.94 9.98
N ASP A 84 10.05 12.24 10.82
CA ASP A 84 10.86 13.45 10.69
C ASP A 84 12.20 13.21 9.96
N GLU A 85 12.46 12.00 9.48
CA GLU A 85 13.70 11.65 8.80
C GLU A 85 13.62 11.91 7.29
N LEU A 86 14.57 12.64 6.74
CA LEU A 86 14.72 12.85 5.30
C LEU A 86 15.10 11.54 4.60
N LEU A 87 14.20 10.99 3.79
CA LEU A 87 14.47 9.82 2.94
C LEU A 87 15.29 10.21 1.71
N CYS A 88 14.79 11.19 0.97
CA CYS A 88 15.47 11.77 -0.18
C CYS A 88 15.12 13.25 -0.34
N GLY A 89 16.06 13.99 -0.96
CA GLY A 89 15.98 15.42 -1.16
C GLY A 89 17.14 15.94 -2.01
N PRO A 90 17.37 17.27 -2.10
CA PRO A 90 18.36 17.85 -3.00
C PRO A 90 19.79 17.30 -2.83
N SER A 91 20.21 17.02 -1.59
CA SER A 91 21.54 16.45 -1.30
C SER A 91 21.61 14.92 -1.42
N LYS A 92 20.45 14.26 -1.42
CA LYS A 92 20.30 12.79 -1.53
C LYS A 92 19.07 12.48 -2.40
N PRO A 93 19.20 12.55 -3.73
CA PRO A 93 18.04 12.45 -4.64
C PRO A 93 17.37 11.07 -4.66
N LYS A 94 18.00 10.07 -4.05
CA LYS A 94 17.46 8.70 -3.95
C LYS A 94 17.53 8.22 -2.51
N ALA A 95 16.40 7.73 -1.98
CA ALA A 95 16.36 7.02 -0.71
C ALA A 95 17.08 5.67 -0.82
N ASP A 96 17.66 5.20 0.27
CA ASP A 96 18.10 3.80 0.34
C ASP A 96 16.89 2.91 0.64
N PRO A 97 16.71 1.76 -0.03
CA PRO A 97 15.71 0.78 0.36
C PRO A 97 15.94 0.32 1.80
N GLY A 98 14.85 0.16 2.58
CA GLY A 98 14.94 -0.20 3.99
C GLY A 98 13.84 -1.15 4.45
N ALA A 99 14.08 -1.84 5.56
CA ALA A 99 13.09 -2.71 6.19
C ALA A 99 11.91 -1.94 6.82
N ASP A 100 12.08 -0.64 7.03
CA ASP A 100 11.09 0.29 7.57
C ASP A 100 9.94 0.59 6.59
N ARG A 101 10.13 0.32 5.30
CA ARG A 101 9.10 0.47 4.25
C ARG A 101 9.23 -0.64 3.21
N VAL A 102 8.22 -1.49 3.17
CA VAL A 102 8.23 -2.70 2.34
C VAL A 102 7.18 -2.62 1.26
N VAL A 103 7.57 -3.00 0.03
CA VAL A 103 6.68 -3.01 -1.13
C VAL A 103 6.05 -4.39 -1.31
N VAL A 104 4.73 -4.41 -1.50
CA VAL A 104 3.96 -5.55 -1.98
C VAL A 104 3.59 -5.27 -3.44
N PHE A 105 4.26 -5.95 -4.36
CA PHE A 105 4.18 -5.72 -5.79
C PHE A 105 2.90 -6.32 -6.41
N GLN A 106 2.48 -5.77 -7.55
CA GLN A 106 1.33 -6.23 -8.32
C GLN A 106 1.45 -7.71 -8.74
N ASN A 107 2.59 -8.09 -9.30
CA ASN A 107 2.80 -9.42 -9.87
C ASN A 107 3.29 -10.48 -8.88
N GLY A 108 3.32 -10.14 -7.59
CA GLY A 108 3.88 -11.01 -6.57
C GLY A 108 5.41 -11.08 -6.59
N ALA A 109 5.99 -11.40 -5.44
CA ALA A 109 7.45 -11.43 -5.29
C ALA A 109 7.94 -12.58 -4.39
N LEU A 110 7.14 -13.62 -4.19
CA LEU A 110 7.58 -14.80 -3.44
C LEU A 110 8.68 -15.55 -4.20
N PHE A 111 9.66 -16.03 -3.47
CA PHE A 111 10.69 -16.91 -4.02
C PHE A 111 10.07 -18.29 -4.33
N PRO A 112 9.92 -18.70 -5.58
CA PRO A 112 9.21 -19.93 -5.93
C PRO A 112 9.93 -21.21 -5.47
N TRP A 113 11.25 -21.11 -5.20
CA TRP A 113 12.10 -22.21 -4.70
C TRP A 113 12.18 -22.29 -3.16
N LYS A 114 11.47 -21.44 -2.43
CA LYS A 114 11.37 -21.45 -0.97
C LYS A 114 9.97 -21.83 -0.55
N THR A 115 9.84 -22.52 0.58
CA THR A 115 8.55 -22.75 1.22
C THR A 115 7.91 -21.43 1.66
N ASN A 116 6.63 -21.44 1.97
CA ASN A 116 5.93 -20.22 2.38
C ASN A 116 6.52 -19.66 3.68
N ILE A 117 6.84 -20.53 4.66
CA ILE A 117 7.45 -20.08 5.90
C ILE A 117 8.88 -19.54 5.70
N ASP A 118 9.65 -20.13 4.78
CA ASP A 118 10.99 -19.64 4.45
C ASP A 118 10.94 -18.30 3.68
N ASN A 119 9.88 -18.07 2.90
CA ASN A 119 9.60 -16.77 2.31
C ASN A 119 9.33 -15.72 3.40
N VAL A 120 8.48 -16.04 4.36
CA VAL A 120 8.12 -15.15 5.48
C VAL A 120 9.32 -14.85 6.36
N ALA A 121 10.13 -15.85 6.70
CA ALA A 121 11.29 -15.70 7.57
C ALA A 121 12.48 -15.01 6.90
N PHE A 122 12.51 -14.90 5.56
CA PHE A 122 13.70 -14.49 4.80
C PHE A 122 14.26 -13.13 5.21
N GLY A 123 13.42 -12.09 5.30
CA GLY A 123 13.87 -10.74 5.64
C GLY A 123 14.56 -10.66 7.00
N PRO A 124 13.91 -11.08 8.11
CA PRO A 124 14.53 -11.11 9.42
C PRO A 124 15.79 -11.98 9.52
N LEU A 125 15.85 -13.11 8.80
CA LEU A 125 17.06 -13.93 8.72
C LEU A 125 18.23 -13.17 8.12
N MET A 126 17.99 -12.39 7.06
CA MET A 126 19.03 -11.56 6.43
C MET A 126 19.45 -10.37 7.30
N GLN A 127 18.54 -9.84 8.12
CA GLN A 127 18.88 -8.78 9.07
C GLN A 127 19.77 -9.27 10.24
N GLY A 128 19.68 -10.54 10.61
CA GLY A 128 20.53 -11.16 11.64
C GLY A 128 20.34 -10.61 13.07
N LYS A 129 19.22 -9.94 13.36
CA LYS A 129 18.94 -9.29 14.64
C LYS A 129 18.35 -10.22 15.70
N LEU A 130 17.75 -11.32 15.28
CA LEU A 130 17.04 -12.27 16.12
C LEU A 130 17.60 -13.68 15.91
N SER A 131 17.39 -14.59 16.89
CA SER A 131 17.75 -15.98 16.71
C SER A 131 16.88 -16.63 15.62
N LYS A 132 17.44 -17.64 14.94
CA LYS A 132 16.69 -18.40 13.92
C LYS A 132 15.40 -18.99 14.53
N LYS A 133 15.46 -19.49 15.75
CA LYS A 133 14.31 -20.06 16.45
C LYS A 133 13.21 -19.01 16.64
N ASP A 134 13.54 -17.82 17.17
CA ASP A 134 12.55 -16.77 17.44
C ASP A 134 11.91 -16.26 16.13
N ILE A 135 12.70 -16.18 15.02
CA ILE A 135 12.19 -15.79 13.72
C ILE A 135 11.14 -16.78 13.21
N TYR A 136 11.42 -18.09 13.28
CA TYR A 136 10.45 -19.08 12.84
C TYR A 136 9.24 -19.18 13.76
N ASP A 137 9.41 -19.09 15.08
CA ASP A 137 8.30 -19.06 16.04
C ASP A 137 7.36 -17.87 15.75
N LYS A 138 7.91 -16.67 15.49
CA LYS A 138 7.15 -15.49 15.07
C LYS A 138 6.48 -15.72 13.70
N ALA A 139 7.18 -16.31 12.73
CA ALA A 139 6.64 -16.58 11.40
C ALA A 139 5.44 -17.55 11.46
N TYR A 140 5.53 -18.62 12.23
CA TYR A 140 4.41 -19.55 12.45
C TYR A 140 3.20 -18.84 13.06
N SER A 141 3.42 -18.02 14.10
CA SER A 141 2.35 -17.26 14.74
C SER A 141 1.66 -16.30 13.75
N MET A 142 2.44 -15.52 12.99
CA MET A 142 1.89 -14.56 12.03
C MET A 142 1.18 -15.24 10.85
N MET A 143 1.68 -16.39 10.40
CA MET A 143 1.01 -17.19 9.37
C MET A 143 -0.33 -17.76 9.89
N ALA A 144 -0.37 -18.25 11.12
CA ALA A 144 -1.62 -18.72 11.73
C ALA A 144 -2.65 -17.59 11.86
N ASP A 145 -2.22 -16.41 12.31
CA ASP A 145 -3.06 -15.20 12.42
C ASP A 145 -3.63 -14.74 11.07
N ALA A 146 -2.91 -14.99 9.98
CA ALA A 146 -3.34 -14.67 8.62
C ALA A 146 -4.14 -15.81 7.93
N GLY A 147 -4.52 -16.87 8.67
CA GLY A 147 -5.27 -18.02 8.14
C GLY A 147 -4.47 -18.85 7.14
N LEU A 148 -3.14 -18.97 7.35
CA LEU A 148 -2.21 -19.74 6.51
C LEU A 148 -1.79 -21.06 7.14
N SER A 149 -2.42 -21.46 8.26
CA SER A 149 -2.15 -22.73 8.92
C SER A 149 -2.31 -23.93 7.98
N GLY A 150 -1.32 -24.82 7.96
CA GLY A 150 -1.26 -25.98 7.08
C GLY A 150 -0.62 -25.74 5.73
N SER A 151 -0.26 -24.48 5.40
CA SER A 151 0.42 -24.13 4.14
C SER A 151 1.89 -23.74 4.31
N GLU A 152 2.43 -23.82 5.53
CA GLU A 152 3.76 -23.32 5.90
C GLU A 152 4.87 -23.96 5.07
N HIS A 153 4.79 -25.28 4.87
CA HIS A 153 5.80 -26.06 4.16
C HIS A 153 5.52 -26.23 2.66
N SER A 154 4.38 -25.72 2.18
CA SER A 154 4.07 -25.69 0.75
C SER A 154 4.90 -24.62 0.04
N PHE A 155 5.14 -24.84 -1.25
CA PHE A 155 5.75 -23.84 -2.13
C PHE A 155 4.68 -22.88 -2.68
N PRO A 156 5.05 -21.65 -3.10
CA PRO A 156 4.10 -20.69 -3.65
C PRO A 156 3.27 -21.22 -4.83
N GLY A 157 3.85 -22.10 -5.66
CA GLY A 157 3.15 -22.72 -6.80
C GLY A 157 2.07 -23.73 -6.42
N GLU A 158 2.03 -24.20 -5.17
CA GLU A 158 1.13 -25.24 -4.69
C GLU A 158 -0.12 -24.68 -3.99
N ILE A 159 -0.18 -23.35 -3.78
CA ILE A 159 -1.27 -22.67 -3.08
C ILE A 159 -2.02 -21.71 -4.02
N SER A 160 -3.24 -21.33 -3.66
CA SER A 160 -4.06 -20.38 -4.42
C SER A 160 -3.44 -18.99 -4.50
N SER A 161 -3.88 -18.17 -5.45
CA SER A 161 -3.44 -16.77 -5.60
C SER A 161 -3.73 -15.92 -4.36
N GLY A 162 -4.89 -16.13 -3.71
CA GLY A 162 -5.24 -15.45 -2.47
C GLY A 162 -4.32 -15.84 -1.31
N LEU A 163 -4.01 -17.13 -1.14
CA LEU A 163 -3.06 -17.57 -0.12
C LEU A 163 -1.65 -17.03 -0.40
N ARG A 164 -1.19 -17.05 -1.66
CA ARG A 164 0.09 -16.41 -2.02
C ARG A 164 0.13 -14.94 -1.61
N ARG A 165 -0.95 -14.19 -1.87
CA ARG A 165 -1.02 -12.77 -1.50
C ARG A 165 -0.96 -12.56 0.01
N ARG A 166 -1.61 -13.43 0.81
CA ARG A 166 -1.49 -13.40 2.27
C ARG A 166 -0.07 -13.68 2.74
N VAL A 167 0.62 -14.66 2.14
CA VAL A 167 2.04 -14.95 2.45
C VAL A 167 2.92 -13.73 2.16
N GLU A 168 2.68 -13.00 1.07
CA GLU A 168 3.42 -11.78 0.73
C GLU A 168 3.22 -10.67 1.76
N ILE A 169 1.98 -10.47 2.22
CA ILE A 169 1.66 -9.47 3.26
C ILE A 169 2.34 -9.85 4.58
N VAL A 170 2.25 -11.12 5.00
CA VAL A 170 2.92 -11.60 6.21
C VAL A 170 4.43 -11.47 6.10
N ARG A 171 5.02 -11.81 4.95
CA ARG A 171 6.46 -11.62 4.66
C ARG A 171 6.87 -10.15 4.80
N ALA A 172 6.04 -9.22 4.32
CA ALA A 172 6.30 -7.80 4.47
C ALA A 172 6.28 -7.37 5.94
N LEU A 173 5.25 -7.76 6.66
CA LEU A 173 5.05 -7.44 8.09
C LEU A 173 6.10 -8.06 9.01
N MET A 174 6.68 -9.20 8.64
CA MET A 174 7.75 -9.86 9.43
C MET A 174 8.98 -8.97 9.64
N ASN A 175 9.15 -7.94 8.81
CA ASN A 175 10.24 -6.97 8.94
C ASN A 175 9.95 -5.84 9.93
N ASP A 176 8.78 -5.84 10.59
CA ASP A 176 8.28 -4.79 11.47
C ASP A 176 8.34 -3.39 10.79
N PRO A 177 7.77 -3.25 9.56
CA PRO A 177 7.87 -2.02 8.80
C PRO A 177 7.03 -0.90 9.45
N LYS A 178 7.47 0.35 9.28
CA LYS A 178 6.67 1.53 9.59
C LYS A 178 5.59 1.76 8.53
N VAL A 179 5.91 1.40 7.27
CA VAL A 179 5.02 1.62 6.11
C VAL A 179 4.98 0.38 5.22
N LEU A 180 3.77 0.01 4.80
CA LEU A 180 3.53 -0.90 3.69
C LEU A 180 3.14 -0.12 2.44
N LEU A 181 3.81 -0.41 1.33
CA LEU A 181 3.58 0.20 0.04
C LEU A 181 2.95 -0.85 -0.89
N PHE A 182 1.71 -0.66 -1.27
CA PHE A 182 0.97 -1.57 -2.15
C PHE A 182 0.82 -0.97 -3.55
N ASP A 183 1.27 -1.70 -4.57
CA ASP A 183 1.09 -1.32 -5.98
C ASP A 183 0.10 -2.27 -6.66
N GLU A 184 -1.17 -1.87 -6.71
CA GLU A 184 -2.29 -2.64 -7.30
C GLU A 184 -2.31 -4.13 -6.89
N PRO A 185 -2.26 -4.48 -5.59
CA PRO A 185 -1.99 -5.85 -5.14
C PRO A 185 -3.07 -6.85 -5.50
N TYR A 186 -4.29 -6.40 -5.79
CA TYR A 186 -5.43 -7.28 -6.04
C TYR A 186 -5.95 -7.23 -7.48
N ARG A 187 -5.24 -6.56 -8.41
CA ARG A 187 -5.66 -6.38 -9.81
C ARG A 187 -5.98 -7.71 -10.52
N ALA A 188 -5.21 -8.75 -10.23
CA ALA A 188 -5.33 -10.06 -10.90
C ALA A 188 -6.29 -11.04 -10.20
N LEU A 189 -7.01 -10.59 -9.17
CA LEU A 189 -7.94 -11.44 -8.41
C LEU A 189 -9.38 -11.23 -8.90
N ASP A 190 -10.17 -12.30 -8.86
CA ASP A 190 -11.62 -12.23 -9.06
C ASP A 190 -12.29 -11.49 -7.88
N SER A 191 -13.53 -11.04 -8.08
CA SER A 191 -14.26 -10.21 -7.10
C SER A 191 -14.46 -10.91 -5.75
N LEU A 192 -14.73 -12.22 -5.75
CA LEU A 192 -14.94 -12.95 -4.50
C LEU A 192 -13.63 -13.10 -3.71
N THR A 193 -12.54 -13.44 -4.41
CA THR A 193 -11.22 -13.51 -3.80
C THR A 193 -10.77 -12.14 -3.28
N LYS A 194 -11.06 -11.05 -4.03
CA LYS A 194 -10.79 -9.68 -3.55
C LYS A 194 -11.48 -9.40 -2.23
N SER A 195 -12.78 -9.70 -2.12
CA SER A 195 -13.53 -9.46 -0.89
C SER A 195 -12.90 -10.14 0.33
N VAL A 196 -12.52 -11.40 0.20
CA VAL A 196 -11.83 -12.15 1.25
C VAL A 196 -10.46 -11.53 1.59
N MET A 197 -9.75 -11.00 0.59
CA MET A 197 -8.44 -10.37 0.78
C MET A 197 -8.55 -9.00 1.45
N HIS A 198 -9.62 -8.23 1.15
CA HIS A 198 -9.88 -6.96 1.80
C HIS A 198 -10.14 -7.13 3.31
N GLU A 199 -11.00 -8.09 3.68
CA GLU A 199 -11.25 -8.41 5.09
C GLU A 199 -9.96 -8.87 5.79
N ALA A 200 -9.20 -9.78 5.16
CA ALA A 200 -7.92 -10.24 5.72
C ALA A 200 -6.91 -9.10 5.90
N LEU A 201 -6.84 -8.14 4.96
CA LEU A 201 -5.97 -6.97 5.11
C LEU A 201 -6.42 -6.09 6.28
N LEU A 202 -7.73 -5.84 6.43
CA LEU A 202 -8.26 -5.06 7.56
C LEU A 202 -8.00 -5.76 8.90
N GLU A 203 -8.18 -7.08 9.00
CA GLU A 203 -7.84 -7.83 10.21
C GLU A 203 -6.35 -7.68 10.60
N ILE A 204 -5.47 -7.82 9.62
CA ILE A 204 -4.03 -7.62 9.79
C ILE A 204 -3.73 -6.17 10.20
N TYR A 205 -4.35 -5.20 9.54
CA TYR A 205 -4.19 -3.78 9.84
C TYR A 205 -4.66 -3.44 11.26
N TYR A 206 -5.81 -3.93 11.70
CA TYR A 206 -6.31 -3.66 13.06
C TYR A 206 -5.39 -4.19 14.17
N LYS A 207 -4.67 -5.27 13.90
CA LYS A 207 -3.69 -5.83 14.85
C LYS A 207 -2.38 -5.04 14.88
N ASN A 208 -1.92 -4.53 13.73
CA ASN A 208 -0.57 -3.99 13.58
C ASN A 208 -0.51 -2.45 13.51
N LYS A 209 -1.60 -1.80 13.06
CA LYS A 209 -1.69 -0.34 12.90
C LYS A 209 -0.55 0.29 12.09
N VAL A 210 -0.01 -0.46 11.12
CA VAL A 210 1.04 0.01 10.21
C VAL A 210 0.46 1.02 9.21
N THR A 211 1.23 2.04 8.86
CA THR A 211 0.83 2.97 7.79
C THR A 211 0.80 2.26 6.44
N ILE A 212 -0.24 2.48 5.67
CA ILE A 212 -0.42 1.85 4.36
C ILE A 212 -0.57 2.92 3.28
N PHE A 213 0.32 2.89 2.28
CA PHE A 213 0.20 3.63 1.03
C PHE A 213 -0.21 2.65 -0.06
N PHE A 214 -1.45 2.75 -0.53
CA PHE A 214 -2.07 1.73 -1.36
C PHE A 214 -2.53 2.31 -2.70
N ILE A 215 -1.92 1.87 -3.78
CA ILE A 215 -2.32 2.23 -5.14
C ILE A 215 -3.37 1.25 -5.64
N THR A 216 -4.47 1.78 -6.15
CA THR A 216 -5.51 1.01 -6.84
C THR A 216 -6.20 1.86 -7.90
N HIS A 217 -6.87 1.21 -8.84
CA HIS A 217 -7.83 1.82 -9.76
C HIS A 217 -9.28 1.48 -9.41
N ASP A 218 -9.50 0.64 -8.39
CA ASP A 218 -10.81 0.19 -7.92
C ASP A 218 -11.31 1.12 -6.81
N LEU A 219 -12.34 1.92 -7.09
CA LEU A 219 -12.90 2.88 -6.15
C LEU A 219 -13.65 2.23 -5.00
N GLU A 220 -14.28 1.07 -5.22
CA GLU A 220 -14.95 0.32 -4.17
C GLU A 220 -13.94 -0.15 -3.13
N GLU A 221 -12.85 -0.77 -3.60
CA GLU A 221 -11.70 -1.15 -2.77
C GLU A 221 -11.14 0.05 -2.00
N ALA A 222 -10.95 1.18 -2.68
CA ALA A 222 -10.37 2.38 -2.09
C ALA A 222 -11.24 2.94 -0.95
N ILE A 223 -12.56 2.99 -1.13
CA ILE A 223 -13.49 3.49 -0.10
C ILE A 223 -13.64 2.45 1.01
N PHE A 224 -13.67 1.16 0.67
CA PHE A 224 -13.83 0.10 1.66
C PHE A 224 -12.64 0.01 2.62
N LEU A 225 -11.40 0.12 2.12
CA LEU A 225 -10.18 -0.05 2.91
C LEU A 225 -9.69 1.26 3.54
N GLY A 226 -9.79 2.38 2.81
CA GLY A 226 -9.08 3.61 3.11
C GLY A 226 -9.66 4.44 4.25
N HIS A 227 -8.79 5.15 4.98
CA HIS A 227 -9.17 6.26 5.85
C HIS A 227 -9.28 7.55 5.04
N ARG A 228 -8.43 7.69 4.05
CA ARG A 228 -8.48 8.77 3.06
C ARG A 228 -8.18 8.27 1.66
N LEU A 229 -8.78 8.95 0.71
CA LEU A 229 -8.64 8.70 -0.71
C LEU A 229 -7.98 9.90 -1.37
N ILE A 230 -6.86 9.67 -2.03
CA ILE A 230 -6.10 10.71 -2.73
C ILE A 230 -6.29 10.50 -4.22
N ILE A 231 -7.03 11.42 -4.85
CA ILE A 231 -7.28 11.39 -6.29
C ILE A 231 -6.14 12.12 -6.97
N MET A 232 -5.43 11.42 -7.86
CA MET A 232 -4.31 11.95 -8.61
C MET A 232 -4.78 12.46 -9.98
N THR A 233 -4.11 13.49 -10.50
CA THR A 233 -4.32 13.98 -11.86
C THR A 233 -3.88 12.94 -12.89
N SER A 234 -4.31 13.10 -14.14
CA SER A 234 -3.60 12.56 -15.30
C SER A 234 -2.15 13.06 -15.31
N ARG A 235 -1.32 12.50 -16.20
CA ARG A 235 0.10 12.92 -16.27
C ARG A 235 0.25 14.42 -16.57
N PRO A 236 1.10 15.13 -15.82
CA PRO A 236 1.95 14.68 -14.71
C PRO A 236 1.17 14.49 -13.40
N CYS A 237 1.65 13.52 -12.60
CA CYS A 237 1.01 13.08 -11.36
C CYS A 237 1.13 14.11 -10.25
N LYS A 238 0.00 14.57 -9.72
CA LYS A 238 -0.10 15.34 -8.48
C LYS A 238 -1.45 15.14 -7.81
N PRO A 239 -1.61 15.39 -6.51
CA PRO A 239 -2.90 15.30 -5.85
C PRO A 239 -3.89 16.33 -6.44
N LYS A 240 -5.05 15.87 -6.90
CA LYS A 240 -6.18 16.70 -7.32
C LYS A 240 -7.10 17.00 -6.15
N LYS A 241 -7.43 15.96 -5.38
CA LYS A 241 -8.36 16.05 -4.25
C LYS A 241 -8.02 14.99 -3.22
N ILE A 242 -8.11 15.34 -1.96
CA ILE A 242 -8.12 14.41 -0.83
C ILE A 242 -9.54 14.31 -0.33
N VAL A 243 -10.06 13.09 -0.22
CA VAL A 243 -11.39 12.79 0.31
C VAL A 243 -11.21 11.95 1.56
N GLU A 244 -11.70 12.44 2.69
CA GLU A 244 -11.76 11.66 3.94
C GLU A 244 -12.89 10.65 3.84
N VAL A 245 -12.60 9.41 4.21
CA VAL A 245 -13.57 8.32 4.22
C VAL A 245 -14.05 8.16 5.65
N ASP A 246 -15.06 8.95 6.03
CA ASP A 246 -15.64 9.01 7.37
C ASP A 246 -16.61 7.86 7.67
N ILE A 247 -16.33 6.68 7.10
CA ILE A 247 -17.01 5.42 7.42
C ILE A 247 -16.28 4.79 8.61
N PRO A 248 -16.97 4.49 9.73
CA PRO A 248 -16.32 3.94 10.91
C PRO A 248 -15.62 2.60 10.67
N HIS A 249 -14.53 2.37 11.39
CA HIS A 249 -13.88 1.06 11.53
C HIS A 249 -14.31 0.38 12.85
N PRO A 250 -14.35 -0.97 12.95
CA PRO A 250 -14.07 -1.92 11.88
C PRO A 250 -15.16 -1.97 10.80
N ARG A 251 -14.76 -2.20 9.56
CA ARG A 251 -15.67 -2.31 8.41
C ARG A 251 -15.89 -3.76 8.00
N ASP A 252 -17.10 -4.05 7.56
CA ASP A 252 -17.49 -5.27 6.85
C ASP A 252 -18.23 -4.89 5.55
N TYR A 253 -18.52 -5.86 4.71
CA TYR A 253 -19.13 -5.61 3.41
C TYR A 253 -20.54 -5.03 3.45
N SER A 254 -21.21 -4.97 4.62
CA SER A 254 -22.52 -4.31 4.75
C SER A 254 -22.43 -2.81 4.50
N VAL A 255 -21.24 -2.19 4.70
CA VAL A 255 -21.04 -0.75 4.46
C VAL A 255 -21.23 -0.37 2.98
N LEU A 256 -21.03 -1.30 2.04
CA LEU A 256 -21.20 -1.06 0.60
C LEU A 256 -22.62 -0.65 0.23
N THR A 257 -23.62 -1.10 0.99
CA THR A 257 -25.02 -0.77 0.76
C THR A 257 -25.46 0.52 1.45
N SER A 258 -24.57 1.16 2.21
CA SER A 258 -24.93 2.37 2.96
C SER A 258 -25.06 3.59 2.04
N PRO A 259 -26.04 4.49 2.31
CA PRO A 259 -26.16 5.74 1.55
C PRO A 259 -24.89 6.60 1.59
N HIS A 260 -24.15 6.52 2.70
CA HIS A 260 -22.91 7.26 2.88
C HIS A 260 -21.81 6.77 1.96
N PHE A 261 -21.62 5.43 1.85
CA PHE A 261 -20.70 4.82 0.89
C PHE A 261 -21.01 5.24 -0.54
N HIS A 262 -22.30 5.20 -0.93
CA HIS A 262 -22.73 5.60 -2.27
C HIS A 262 -22.48 7.09 -2.54
N LYS A 263 -22.61 7.96 -1.55
CA LYS A 263 -22.30 9.39 -1.68
C LYS A 263 -20.80 9.60 -1.99
N ILE A 264 -19.91 8.99 -1.19
CA ILE A 264 -18.44 9.06 -1.42
C ILE A 264 -18.10 8.48 -2.78
N MET A 265 -18.70 7.33 -3.14
CA MET A 265 -18.50 6.69 -4.44
C MET A 265 -18.89 7.61 -5.61
N ALA A 266 -20.03 8.27 -5.54
CA ALA A 266 -20.49 9.18 -6.59
C ALA A 266 -19.55 10.39 -6.76
N GLU A 267 -19.13 10.99 -5.64
CA GLU A 267 -18.18 12.12 -5.63
C GLU A 267 -16.82 11.70 -6.23
N THR A 268 -16.24 10.61 -5.73
CA THR A 268 -14.93 10.15 -6.16
C THR A 268 -14.93 9.69 -7.61
N LYS A 269 -15.98 8.98 -8.05
CA LYS A 269 -16.14 8.53 -9.43
C LYS A 269 -16.16 9.70 -10.41
N ALA A 270 -16.89 10.79 -10.11
CA ALA A 270 -16.94 11.97 -10.96
C ALA A 270 -15.53 12.56 -11.18
N LEU A 271 -14.75 12.69 -10.08
CA LEU A 271 -13.40 13.26 -10.12
C LEU A 271 -12.40 12.37 -10.89
N VAL A 272 -12.46 11.06 -10.70
CA VAL A 272 -11.58 10.11 -11.40
C VAL A 272 -11.95 10.03 -12.88
N THR A 273 -13.25 10.06 -13.22
CA THR A 273 -13.70 10.05 -14.62
C THR A 273 -13.22 11.28 -15.36
N GLU A 274 -13.25 12.46 -14.73
CA GLU A 274 -12.73 13.70 -15.33
C GLU A 274 -11.24 13.55 -15.70
N GLU A 275 -10.41 12.98 -14.81
CA GLU A 275 -8.98 12.78 -15.08
C GLU A 275 -8.73 11.68 -16.11
N ALA A 276 -9.55 10.62 -16.13
CA ALA A 276 -9.46 9.58 -17.15
C ALA A 276 -9.79 10.13 -18.55
N LEU A 277 -10.78 11.02 -18.68
CA LEU A 277 -11.09 11.68 -19.93
C LEU A 277 -9.94 12.58 -20.41
N LYS A 278 -9.34 13.36 -19.52
CA LYS A 278 -8.15 14.17 -19.85
C LYS A 278 -6.97 13.32 -20.34
N ALA A 279 -6.71 12.18 -19.69
CA ALA A 279 -5.67 11.25 -20.11
C ALA A 279 -5.96 10.68 -21.51
N PHE A 280 -7.21 10.30 -21.77
CA PHE A 280 -7.62 9.80 -23.08
C PHE A 280 -7.48 10.86 -24.18
N GLU A 281 -7.91 12.10 -23.93
CA GLU A 281 -7.79 13.23 -24.86
C GLU A 281 -6.31 13.58 -25.14
N ALA A 282 -5.44 13.44 -24.15
CA ALA A 282 -4.00 13.63 -24.31
C ALA A 282 -3.31 12.48 -25.07
N GLY A 283 -4.03 11.42 -25.44
CA GLY A 283 -3.50 10.26 -26.17
C GLY A 283 -2.74 9.28 -25.27
N GLU A 284 -2.90 9.36 -23.97
CA GLU A 284 -2.36 8.39 -23.03
C GLU A 284 -3.16 7.09 -23.16
N LYS A 285 -2.50 6.03 -23.65
CA LYS A 285 -3.13 4.70 -23.76
C LYS A 285 -3.24 4.08 -22.36
N GLU A 286 -4.39 3.50 -22.06
CA GLU A 286 -4.51 2.57 -20.95
C GLU A 286 -3.54 1.40 -21.19
N GLY A 287 -2.58 1.22 -20.28
CA GLY A 287 -1.58 0.18 -20.32
C GLY A 287 -2.07 -1.13 -19.70
#